data_ac4407ffd08a7bbcfb9a43a27fcb2916
#
_entry.id   ac4407ffd08a7bbcfb9a43a27fcb2916
#
_cell.length_a   1.000
_cell.length_b   1.000
_cell.length_c   1.000
_cell.angle_alpha   90.00
_cell.angle_beta   90.00
_cell.angle_gamma   90.00
#
_symmetry.space_group_name_H-M   'P 1'
#
loop_
_entity.id
_entity.type
_entity.pdbx_description
1 polymer ?
#
loop_
_entity_poly.entity_id
_entity_poly.type
_entity_poly.pdbx_seq_one_letter_code
_entity_poly.pdbx_strand_id
1 'polypeptide(L)'
;MSKKQIGRRFVQILIVLFGISFFTFALTYLSPGDPAEIMLTECGNLPTPELLEQTRHELGLDRPFLVQYGSWLKGVVTGDMGTSYSFKVPVVQKLTSSFWPTLQMSLLALVIMILLSVPMGIAAAVYQNKWPDYLVRGITFIGVSVPSFWLGLILLSIFGVQLRWVNVAGGSTDLKAMILPSVTLALAMSAKYTRQVRSAVLEELHQDYVTGARMRGITEKAILWKHVLPNVMLPLVTLLGLSLGSLLGGTAVVEIIYNWPGMGSMAVKAISCRDYPLVQGYVLWIAILYMCINLLVDLSYNFLDPRLKEAR
;
A
#
# COMPACT_ATOMS: atom_id res chain seq x y z
N MET A 1 21.17 9.04 12.96
CA MET A 1 20.11 9.63 13.83
C MET A 1 20.61 9.70 15.27
N SER A 2 20.39 10.82 15.97
CA SER A 2 20.74 10.92 17.41
C SER A 2 19.72 10.11 18.24
N LYS A 3 20.14 9.64 19.45
CA LYS A 3 19.25 8.91 20.39
C LYS A 3 17.95 9.69 20.68
N LYS A 4 18.06 11.04 20.76
CA LYS A 4 16.91 11.96 20.98
C LYS A 4 15.92 11.95 19.80
N GLN A 5 16.40 11.84 18.57
CA GLN A 5 15.54 11.76 17.36
C GLN A 5 14.81 10.43 17.27
N ILE A 6 15.50 9.32 17.63
CA ILE A 6 14.88 7.99 17.68
C ILE A 6 13.76 7.97 18.72
N GLY A 7 14.02 8.51 19.92
CA GLY A 7 13.01 8.60 20.99
C GLY A 7 11.80 9.44 20.58
N ARG A 8 12.02 10.61 19.94
CA ARG A 8 10.94 11.46 19.45
C ARG A 8 10.07 10.76 18.39
N ARG A 9 10.71 10.02 17.46
CA ARG A 9 9.98 9.24 16.44
C ARG A 9 9.17 8.12 17.04
N PHE A 10 9.75 7.40 18.01
CA PHE A 10 9.05 6.33 18.71
C PHE A 10 7.79 6.87 19.41
N VAL A 11 7.88 7.99 20.09
CA VAL A 11 6.72 8.66 20.72
C VAL A 11 5.69 9.07 19.67
N GLN A 12 6.11 9.61 18.52
CA GLN A 12 5.19 9.96 17.43
C GLN A 12 4.45 8.73 16.90
N ILE A 13 5.15 7.60 16.69
CA ILE A 13 4.54 6.34 16.27
C ILE A 13 3.49 5.88 17.28
N LEU A 14 3.81 5.90 18.58
CA LEU A 14 2.86 5.49 19.63
C LEU A 14 1.62 6.38 19.66
N ILE A 15 1.78 7.71 19.55
CA ILE A 15 0.65 8.65 19.53
C ILE A 15 -0.27 8.37 18.33
N VAL A 16 0.31 8.16 17.14
CA VAL A 16 -0.46 7.90 15.92
C VAL A 16 -1.17 6.54 16.01
N LEU A 17 -0.48 5.48 16.47
CA LEU A 17 -1.10 4.16 16.65
C LEU A 17 -2.23 4.20 17.67
N PHE A 18 -2.03 4.91 18.79
CA PHE A 18 -3.08 5.10 19.79
C PHE A 18 -4.28 5.84 19.19
N GLY A 19 -4.05 6.93 18.47
CA GLY A 19 -5.12 7.68 17.81
C GLY A 19 -5.88 6.82 16.79
N ILE A 20 -5.18 6.11 15.91
CA ILE A 20 -5.80 5.24 14.90
C ILE A 20 -6.59 4.12 15.59
N SER A 21 -6.03 3.45 16.59
CA SER A 21 -6.71 2.37 17.32
C SER A 21 -7.98 2.87 18.01
N PHE A 22 -7.91 4.02 18.69
CA PHE A 22 -9.05 4.63 19.37
C PHE A 22 -10.17 5.02 18.40
N PHE A 23 -9.83 5.73 17.33
CA PHE A 23 -10.83 6.13 16.33
C PHE A 23 -11.44 4.93 15.60
N THR A 24 -10.63 3.94 15.24
CA THR A 24 -11.15 2.72 14.58
C THR A 24 -12.08 1.97 15.49
N PHE A 25 -11.72 1.80 16.77
CA PHE A 25 -12.59 1.15 17.76
C PHE A 25 -13.87 1.95 17.99
N ALA A 26 -13.78 3.28 18.09
CA ALA A 26 -14.94 4.14 18.25
C ALA A 26 -15.89 4.07 17.03
N LEU A 27 -15.35 4.07 15.81
CA LEU A 27 -16.18 3.94 14.60
C LEU A 27 -16.87 2.59 14.51
N THR A 28 -16.21 1.50 14.88
CA THR A 28 -16.84 0.17 14.91
C THR A 28 -17.88 0.06 16.03
N TYR A 29 -17.63 0.66 17.18
CA TYR A 29 -18.58 0.71 18.29
C TYR A 29 -19.85 1.52 17.95
N LEU A 30 -19.71 2.62 17.21
CA LEU A 30 -20.83 3.46 16.75
C LEU A 30 -21.51 2.92 15.48
N SER A 31 -20.96 1.89 14.87
CA SER A 31 -21.54 1.30 13.66
C SER A 31 -22.88 0.65 13.96
N PRO A 32 -23.92 0.86 13.14
CA PRO A 32 -25.23 0.25 13.35
C PRO A 32 -25.16 -1.27 13.20
N GLY A 33 -25.83 -1.98 14.13
CA GLY A 33 -25.89 -3.43 14.22
C GLY A 33 -25.23 -3.95 15.50
N ASP A 34 -25.71 -5.11 15.95
CA ASP A 34 -25.19 -5.76 17.13
C ASP A 34 -24.12 -6.79 16.78
N PRO A 35 -22.87 -6.66 17.23
CA PRO A 35 -21.82 -7.63 16.97
C PRO A 35 -22.16 -9.07 17.36
N ALA A 36 -22.93 -9.26 18.44
CA ALA A 36 -23.36 -10.58 18.87
C ALA A 36 -24.36 -11.21 17.90
N GLU A 37 -25.33 -10.43 17.40
CA GLU A 37 -26.30 -10.88 16.40
C GLU A 37 -25.59 -11.23 15.08
N ILE A 38 -24.65 -10.39 14.64
CA ILE A 38 -23.86 -10.64 13.43
C ILE A 38 -23.05 -11.92 13.57
N MET A 39 -22.36 -12.11 14.69
CA MET A 39 -21.57 -13.31 14.93
C MET A 39 -22.44 -14.57 14.94
N LEU A 40 -23.61 -14.55 15.57
CA LEU A 40 -24.53 -15.68 15.62
C LEU A 40 -25.06 -16.02 14.23
N THR A 41 -25.49 -15.01 13.48
CA THR A 41 -26.01 -15.18 12.11
C THR A 41 -24.94 -15.74 11.16
N GLU A 42 -23.72 -15.24 11.20
CA GLU A 42 -22.60 -15.77 10.42
C GLU A 42 -22.19 -17.19 10.85
N CYS A 43 -22.46 -17.56 12.10
CA CYS A 43 -22.30 -18.93 12.58
C CYS A 43 -23.45 -19.87 12.17
N GLY A 44 -24.49 -19.35 11.49
CA GLY A 44 -25.66 -20.12 11.07
C GLY A 44 -26.63 -20.42 12.21
N ASN A 45 -26.49 -19.72 13.35
CA ASN A 45 -27.40 -19.82 14.47
C ASN A 45 -28.54 -18.80 14.34
N LEU A 46 -29.75 -19.19 14.73
CA LEU A 46 -30.84 -18.24 14.88
C LEU A 46 -30.63 -17.43 16.19
N PRO A 47 -30.58 -16.10 16.13
CA PRO A 47 -30.37 -15.26 17.30
C PRO A 47 -31.64 -15.25 18.19
N THR A 48 -31.72 -16.21 19.11
CA THR A 48 -32.75 -16.14 20.17
C THR A 48 -32.37 -15.07 21.20
N PRO A 49 -33.33 -14.43 21.88
CA PRO A 49 -33.03 -13.38 22.86
C PRO A 49 -32.05 -13.83 23.93
N GLU A 50 -32.20 -15.05 24.44
CA GLU A 50 -31.35 -15.61 25.49
C GLU A 50 -29.91 -15.85 24.97
N LEU A 51 -29.76 -16.42 23.77
CA LEU A 51 -28.45 -16.69 23.15
C LEU A 51 -27.76 -15.35 22.82
N LEU A 52 -28.51 -14.35 22.41
CA LEU A 52 -27.99 -13.03 22.10
C LEU A 52 -27.44 -12.34 23.37
N GLU A 53 -28.15 -12.38 24.48
CA GLU A 53 -27.69 -11.81 25.76
C GLU A 53 -26.47 -12.55 26.31
N GLN A 54 -26.46 -13.87 26.22
CA GLN A 54 -25.31 -14.69 26.59
C GLN A 54 -24.09 -14.32 25.77
N THR A 55 -24.24 -14.22 24.44
CA THR A 55 -23.14 -13.87 23.52
C THR A 55 -22.63 -12.44 23.76
N ARG A 56 -23.51 -11.47 24.03
CA ARG A 56 -23.12 -10.10 24.42
C ARG A 56 -22.27 -10.10 25.69
N HIS A 57 -22.67 -10.89 26.70
CA HIS A 57 -21.92 -10.99 27.94
C HIS A 57 -20.55 -11.68 27.73
N GLU A 58 -20.50 -12.77 26.98
CA GLU A 58 -19.25 -13.47 26.64
C GLU A 58 -18.28 -12.60 25.89
N LEU A 59 -18.77 -11.78 24.96
CA LEU A 59 -17.96 -10.82 24.19
C LEU A 59 -17.67 -9.52 24.98
N GLY A 60 -18.28 -9.33 26.17
CA GLY A 60 -18.12 -8.15 27.00
C GLY A 60 -18.70 -6.87 26.38
N LEU A 61 -19.67 -6.99 25.47
CA LEU A 61 -20.32 -5.88 24.78
C LEU A 61 -21.27 -5.08 25.70
N ASP A 62 -21.62 -5.65 26.87
CA ASP A 62 -22.39 -5.04 27.95
C ASP A 62 -21.58 -4.03 28.77
N ARG A 63 -20.25 -3.98 28.60
CA ARG A 63 -19.36 -3.10 29.35
C ARG A 63 -19.31 -1.69 28.77
N PRO A 64 -18.95 -0.67 29.57
CA PRO A 64 -18.74 0.68 29.06
C PRO A 64 -17.64 0.72 27.97
N PHE A 65 -17.78 1.63 27.00
CA PHE A 65 -16.89 1.81 25.85
C PHE A 65 -15.38 1.76 26.21
N LEU A 66 -14.98 2.54 27.23
CA LEU A 66 -13.55 2.61 27.62
C LEU A 66 -13.03 1.27 28.18
N VAL A 67 -13.89 0.47 28.81
CA VAL A 67 -13.53 -0.85 29.32
C VAL A 67 -13.36 -1.84 28.17
N GLN A 68 -14.26 -1.81 27.19
CA GLN A 68 -14.15 -2.62 25.99
C GLN A 68 -12.88 -2.27 25.20
N TYR A 69 -12.64 -0.96 24.96
CA TYR A 69 -11.42 -0.48 24.28
C TYR A 69 -10.16 -0.89 25.04
N GLY A 70 -10.11 -0.71 26.35
CA GLY A 70 -8.96 -1.09 27.17
C GLY A 70 -8.68 -2.59 27.15
N SER A 71 -9.72 -3.43 27.18
CA SER A 71 -9.61 -4.90 27.06
C SER A 71 -9.06 -5.30 25.68
N TRP A 72 -9.63 -4.73 24.61
CA TRP A 72 -9.16 -4.96 23.25
C TRP A 72 -7.71 -4.50 23.06
N LEU A 73 -7.36 -3.30 23.52
CA LEU A 73 -5.99 -2.76 23.41
C LEU A 73 -4.98 -3.63 24.16
N LYS A 74 -5.37 -4.15 25.35
CA LYS A 74 -4.54 -5.12 26.09
C LYS A 74 -4.32 -6.38 25.25
N GLY A 75 -5.36 -6.92 24.62
CA GLY A 75 -5.26 -8.07 23.71
C GLY A 75 -4.29 -7.77 22.55
N VAL A 76 -4.43 -6.63 21.88
CA VAL A 76 -3.52 -6.20 20.79
C VAL A 76 -2.06 -6.19 21.24
N VAL A 77 -1.76 -5.63 22.43
CA VAL A 77 -0.39 -5.56 22.97
C VAL A 77 0.15 -6.95 23.31
N THR A 78 -0.69 -7.88 23.74
CA THR A 78 -0.29 -9.26 24.02
C THR A 78 -0.32 -10.19 22.81
N GLY A 79 -0.70 -9.67 21.61
CA GLY A 79 -0.75 -10.42 20.36
C GLY A 79 -2.05 -11.18 20.10
N ASP A 80 -3.05 -10.97 20.93
CA ASP A 80 -4.41 -11.50 20.75
C ASP A 80 -5.35 -10.40 20.27
N MET A 81 -5.63 -10.36 18.98
CA MET A 81 -6.58 -9.43 18.37
C MET A 81 -8.01 -9.99 18.28
N GLY A 82 -8.28 -11.12 18.96
CA GLY A 82 -9.56 -11.82 18.92
C GLY A 82 -9.70 -12.73 17.70
N THR A 83 -10.94 -13.20 17.49
CA THR A 83 -11.31 -14.13 16.42
C THR A 83 -12.20 -13.43 15.40
N SER A 84 -11.91 -13.63 14.12
CA SER A 84 -12.71 -13.13 13.00
C SER A 84 -14.07 -13.83 12.97
N TYR A 85 -15.14 -13.05 12.86
CA TYR A 85 -16.51 -13.58 12.82
C TYR A 85 -16.79 -14.32 11.51
N SER A 86 -16.32 -13.77 10.38
CA SER A 86 -16.59 -14.30 9.04
C SER A 86 -15.66 -15.44 8.65
N PHE A 87 -14.42 -15.44 9.10
CA PHE A 87 -13.42 -16.47 8.74
C PHE A 87 -13.23 -17.53 9.83
N LYS A 88 -13.74 -17.31 11.06
CA LYS A 88 -13.65 -18.23 12.21
C LYS A 88 -12.23 -18.69 12.57
N VAL A 89 -11.27 -17.79 12.35
CA VAL A 89 -9.86 -17.98 12.69
C VAL A 89 -9.33 -16.76 13.46
N PRO A 90 -8.25 -16.92 14.23
CA PRO A 90 -7.61 -15.78 14.90
C PRO A 90 -7.28 -14.66 13.91
N VAL A 91 -7.58 -13.40 14.28
CA VAL A 91 -7.37 -12.22 13.44
C VAL A 91 -5.91 -12.13 12.95
N VAL A 92 -4.95 -12.33 13.87
CA VAL A 92 -3.51 -12.30 13.52
C VAL A 92 -3.16 -13.33 12.45
N GLN A 93 -3.69 -14.54 12.54
CA GLN A 93 -3.47 -15.59 11.55
C GLN A 93 -4.04 -15.20 10.19
N LYS A 94 -5.25 -14.60 10.18
CA LYS A 94 -5.87 -14.16 8.93
C LYS A 94 -5.11 -13.01 8.29
N LEU A 95 -4.67 -12.03 9.09
CA LEU A 95 -3.86 -10.91 8.62
C LEU A 95 -2.53 -11.39 8.01
N THR A 96 -1.80 -12.24 8.72
CA THR A 96 -0.51 -12.76 8.24
C THR A 96 -0.65 -13.59 6.97
N SER A 97 -1.66 -14.47 6.89
CA SER A 97 -1.90 -15.28 5.68
C SER A 97 -2.29 -14.45 4.45
N SER A 98 -3.02 -13.35 4.64
CA SER A 98 -3.41 -12.44 3.55
C SER A 98 -2.32 -11.41 3.20
N PHE A 99 -1.37 -11.14 4.10
CA PHE A 99 -0.28 -10.18 3.90
C PHE A 99 0.70 -10.61 2.81
N TRP A 100 1.14 -11.87 2.83
CA TRP A 100 2.14 -12.37 1.89
C TRP A 100 1.70 -12.26 0.42
N PRO A 101 0.49 -12.70 0.03
CA PRO A 101 0.00 -12.51 -1.34
C PRO A 101 -0.01 -11.05 -1.78
N THR A 102 -0.50 -10.14 -0.94
CA THR A 102 -0.49 -8.69 -1.27
C THR A 102 0.92 -8.14 -1.37
N LEU A 103 1.82 -8.51 -0.47
CA LEU A 103 3.22 -8.06 -0.50
C LEU A 103 3.93 -8.52 -1.77
N GLN A 104 3.82 -9.78 -2.14
CA GLN A 104 4.43 -10.34 -3.36
C GLN A 104 3.92 -9.64 -4.61
N MET A 105 2.60 -9.48 -4.73
CA MET A 105 1.96 -8.77 -5.85
C MET A 105 2.40 -7.31 -5.92
N SER A 106 2.46 -6.62 -4.77
CA SER A 106 2.87 -5.21 -4.68
C SER A 106 4.34 -5.02 -5.04
N LEU A 107 5.22 -5.90 -4.58
CA LEU A 107 6.64 -5.84 -4.92
C LEU A 107 6.87 -6.08 -6.41
N LEU A 108 6.20 -7.07 -7.00
CA LEU A 108 6.31 -7.31 -8.45
C LEU A 108 5.76 -6.12 -9.24
N ALA A 109 4.62 -5.57 -8.84
CA ALA A 109 4.06 -4.36 -9.46
C ALA A 109 5.02 -3.17 -9.36
N LEU A 110 5.67 -2.97 -8.22
CA LEU A 110 6.67 -1.92 -8.01
C LEU A 110 7.87 -2.08 -8.95
N VAL A 111 8.41 -3.30 -9.07
CA VAL A 111 9.53 -3.61 -9.97
C VAL A 111 9.16 -3.30 -11.42
N ILE A 112 8.01 -3.79 -11.89
CA ILE A 112 7.54 -3.54 -13.27
C ILE A 112 7.34 -2.03 -13.48
N MET A 113 6.72 -1.34 -12.53
CA MET A 113 6.51 0.11 -12.59
C MET A 113 7.85 0.86 -12.72
N ILE A 114 8.87 0.51 -11.93
CA ILE A 114 10.20 1.14 -12.00
C ILE A 114 10.83 0.91 -13.37
N LEU A 115 10.80 -0.34 -13.85
CA LEU A 115 11.37 -0.72 -15.14
C LEU A 115 10.71 0.01 -16.32
N LEU A 116 9.46 0.39 -16.22
CA LEU A 116 8.74 1.16 -17.23
C LEU A 116 8.93 2.67 -17.03
N SER A 117 8.68 3.17 -15.82
CA SER A 117 8.56 4.61 -15.58
C SER A 117 9.91 5.33 -15.56
N VAL A 118 10.95 4.71 -15.02
CA VAL A 118 12.27 5.38 -14.92
C VAL A 118 12.88 5.60 -16.29
N PRO A 119 13.02 4.59 -17.18
CA PRO A 119 13.56 4.82 -18.51
C PRO A 119 12.71 5.79 -19.36
N MET A 120 11.37 5.65 -19.30
CA MET A 120 10.46 6.53 -20.03
C MET A 120 10.56 7.99 -19.54
N GLY A 121 10.62 8.19 -18.22
CA GLY A 121 10.73 9.51 -17.62
C GLY A 121 12.06 10.20 -17.94
N ILE A 122 13.17 9.46 -17.85
CA ILE A 122 14.51 9.95 -18.25
C ILE A 122 14.53 10.29 -19.73
N ALA A 123 14.04 9.42 -20.61
CA ALA A 123 13.99 9.67 -22.04
C ALA A 123 13.15 10.92 -22.36
N ALA A 124 11.99 11.09 -21.75
CA ALA A 124 11.16 12.27 -21.93
C ALA A 124 11.83 13.56 -21.42
N ALA A 125 12.65 13.50 -20.37
CA ALA A 125 13.40 14.64 -19.87
C ALA A 125 14.58 15.02 -20.79
N VAL A 126 15.39 14.03 -21.19
CA VAL A 126 16.55 14.24 -22.06
C VAL A 126 16.14 14.76 -23.44
N TYR A 127 15.03 14.27 -23.97
CA TYR A 127 14.47 14.71 -25.26
C TYR A 127 13.36 15.73 -25.09
N GLN A 128 13.47 16.62 -24.10
CA GLN A 128 12.48 17.66 -23.82
C GLN A 128 12.04 18.41 -25.08
N ASN A 129 10.72 18.58 -25.26
CA ASN A 129 10.07 19.23 -26.40
C ASN A 129 10.37 18.61 -27.78
N LYS A 130 10.86 17.33 -27.81
CA LYS A 130 11.00 16.53 -29.04
C LYS A 130 9.92 15.45 -29.07
N TRP A 131 9.82 14.75 -30.21
CA TRP A 131 8.79 13.72 -30.42
C TRP A 131 8.73 12.63 -29.32
N PRO A 132 9.87 12.14 -28.72
CA PRO A 132 9.78 11.14 -27.65
C PRO A 132 9.11 11.69 -26.38
N ASP A 133 9.36 12.98 -26.05
CA ASP A 133 8.71 13.65 -24.93
C ASP A 133 7.19 13.76 -25.16
N TYR A 134 6.78 14.19 -26.35
CA TYR A 134 5.35 14.30 -26.68
C TYR A 134 4.65 12.93 -26.65
N LEU A 135 5.31 11.88 -27.16
CA LEU A 135 4.78 10.51 -27.12
C LEU A 135 4.57 10.03 -25.68
N VAL A 136 5.62 10.15 -24.82
CA VAL A 136 5.55 9.75 -23.42
C VAL A 136 4.49 10.55 -22.66
N ARG A 137 4.40 11.85 -22.90
CA ARG A 137 3.36 12.71 -22.30
C ARG A 137 1.96 12.30 -22.73
N GLY A 138 1.75 11.96 -24.00
CA GLY A 138 0.48 11.45 -24.52
C GLY A 138 0.08 10.14 -23.85
N ILE A 139 1.00 9.16 -23.81
CA ILE A 139 0.77 7.86 -23.18
C ILE A 139 0.46 8.03 -21.68
N THR A 140 1.24 8.86 -20.97
CA THR A 140 1.02 9.08 -19.53
C THR A 140 -0.26 9.85 -19.25
N PHE A 141 -0.68 10.77 -20.13
CA PHE A 141 -1.95 11.46 -20.01
C PHE A 141 -3.13 10.49 -20.10
N ILE A 142 -3.12 9.61 -21.11
CA ILE A 142 -4.13 8.54 -21.25
C ILE A 142 -4.08 7.61 -20.02
N GLY A 143 -2.89 7.17 -19.63
CA GLY A 143 -2.71 6.22 -18.52
C GLY A 143 -3.21 6.74 -17.16
N VAL A 144 -3.12 8.05 -16.89
CA VAL A 144 -3.69 8.64 -15.65
C VAL A 144 -5.21 8.76 -15.73
N SER A 145 -5.77 8.92 -16.94
CA SER A 145 -7.21 9.07 -17.14
C SER A 145 -7.97 7.74 -17.04
N VAL A 146 -7.29 6.61 -17.21
CA VAL A 146 -7.90 5.28 -17.19
C VAL A 146 -7.99 4.75 -15.74
N PRO A 147 -9.19 4.39 -15.25
CA PRO A 147 -9.33 3.77 -13.93
C PRO A 147 -8.62 2.41 -13.87
N SER A 148 -7.91 2.13 -12.78
CA SER A 148 -7.16 0.87 -12.62
C SER A 148 -8.03 -0.38 -12.70
N PHE A 149 -9.26 -0.32 -12.19
CA PHE A 149 -10.21 -1.43 -12.27
C PHE A 149 -10.63 -1.73 -13.71
N TRP A 150 -10.87 -0.70 -14.50
CA TRP A 150 -11.23 -0.84 -15.91
C TRP A 150 -10.08 -1.45 -16.72
N LEU A 151 -8.87 -0.98 -16.50
CA LEU A 151 -7.66 -1.59 -17.06
C LEU A 151 -7.54 -3.07 -16.67
N GLY A 152 -7.78 -3.39 -15.39
CA GLY A 152 -7.77 -4.77 -14.89
C GLY A 152 -8.78 -5.66 -15.62
N LEU A 153 -10.01 -5.19 -15.82
CA LEU A 153 -11.05 -5.92 -16.52
C LEU A 153 -10.70 -6.16 -18.00
N ILE A 154 -10.13 -5.16 -18.69
CA ILE A 154 -9.67 -5.32 -20.08
C ILE A 154 -8.55 -6.35 -20.17
N LEU A 155 -7.52 -6.24 -19.32
CA LEU A 155 -6.42 -7.18 -19.32
C LEU A 155 -6.90 -8.61 -18.99
N LEU A 156 -7.81 -8.76 -18.03
CA LEU A 156 -8.41 -10.04 -17.71
C LEU A 156 -9.20 -10.61 -18.88
N SER A 157 -10.01 -9.78 -19.57
CA SER A 157 -10.75 -10.20 -20.74
C SER A 157 -9.85 -10.68 -21.88
N ILE A 158 -8.79 -9.93 -22.18
CA ILE A 158 -7.87 -10.27 -23.28
C ILE A 158 -7.03 -11.50 -22.91
N PHE A 159 -6.27 -11.42 -21.81
CA PHE A 159 -5.27 -12.44 -21.46
C PHE A 159 -5.85 -13.64 -20.71
N GLY A 160 -6.95 -13.45 -19.97
CA GLY A 160 -7.59 -14.51 -19.23
C GLY A 160 -8.65 -15.26 -20.06
N VAL A 161 -9.55 -14.53 -20.73
CA VAL A 161 -10.70 -15.13 -21.43
C VAL A 161 -10.39 -15.45 -22.88
N GLN A 162 -9.89 -14.47 -23.68
CA GLN A 162 -9.67 -14.65 -25.12
C GLN A 162 -8.41 -15.48 -25.41
N LEU A 163 -7.26 -15.08 -24.83
CA LEU A 163 -5.99 -15.76 -25.07
C LEU A 163 -5.75 -16.95 -24.14
N ARG A 164 -6.46 -17.02 -23.02
CA ARG A 164 -6.35 -18.09 -22.00
C ARG A 164 -4.91 -18.32 -21.48
N TRP A 165 -4.13 -17.22 -21.42
CA TRP A 165 -2.75 -17.29 -20.92
C TRP A 165 -2.68 -17.37 -19.40
N VAL A 166 -3.70 -16.84 -18.71
CA VAL A 166 -3.81 -16.81 -17.26
C VAL A 166 -5.14 -17.44 -16.84
N ASN A 167 -5.11 -18.26 -15.78
CA ASN A 167 -6.31 -18.88 -15.27
C ASN A 167 -7.20 -17.83 -14.55
N VAL A 168 -8.41 -17.65 -15.05
CA VAL A 168 -9.40 -16.70 -14.49
C VAL A 168 -10.10 -17.27 -13.25
N ALA A 169 -10.04 -18.59 -13.04
CA ALA A 169 -10.78 -19.26 -11.95
C ALA A 169 -10.30 -18.87 -10.53
N GLY A 170 -9.20 -18.16 -10.39
CA GLY A 170 -8.74 -17.53 -9.16
C GLY A 170 -8.38 -18.50 -8.01
N GLY A 171 -7.93 -17.91 -6.89
CA GLY A 171 -7.61 -18.67 -5.67
C GLY A 171 -6.22 -19.31 -5.65
N SER A 172 -5.49 -19.31 -6.77
CA SER A 172 -4.07 -19.71 -6.78
C SER A 172 -3.19 -18.50 -6.51
N THR A 173 -2.17 -18.68 -5.67
CA THR A 173 -1.11 -17.71 -5.40
C THR A 173 0.16 -17.99 -6.22
N ASP A 174 0.04 -18.75 -7.30
CA ASP A 174 1.15 -19.09 -8.18
C ASP A 174 1.69 -17.86 -8.91
N LEU A 175 2.97 -17.91 -9.30
CA LEU A 175 3.62 -16.84 -10.05
C LEU A 175 2.86 -16.44 -11.31
N LYS A 176 2.27 -17.40 -12.02
CA LYS A 176 1.48 -17.12 -13.24
C LYS A 176 0.22 -16.32 -12.93
N ALA A 177 -0.48 -16.66 -11.85
CA ALA A 177 -1.68 -15.93 -11.43
C ALA A 177 -1.34 -14.51 -10.92
N MET A 178 -0.14 -14.29 -10.36
CA MET A 178 0.32 -13.02 -9.83
C MET A 178 0.69 -12.00 -10.92
N ILE A 179 1.11 -12.46 -12.11
CA ILE A 179 1.63 -11.56 -13.17
C ILE A 179 0.59 -10.53 -13.59
N LEU A 180 -0.63 -10.96 -13.91
CA LEU A 180 -1.63 -10.08 -14.51
C LEU A 180 -2.14 -9.00 -13.53
N PRO A 181 -2.48 -9.29 -12.27
CA PRO A 181 -2.81 -8.26 -11.28
C PRO A 181 -1.62 -7.32 -11.02
N SER A 182 -0.39 -7.83 -10.95
CA SER A 182 0.81 -6.99 -10.77
C SER A 182 1.05 -6.07 -11.96
N VAL A 183 0.89 -6.55 -13.20
CA VAL A 183 0.97 -5.72 -14.42
C VAL A 183 -0.12 -4.65 -14.42
N THR A 184 -1.33 -4.99 -14.02
CA THR A 184 -2.44 -4.02 -13.91
C THR A 184 -2.08 -2.86 -12.98
N LEU A 185 -1.60 -3.17 -11.77
CA LEU A 185 -1.18 -2.17 -10.81
C LEU A 185 0.02 -1.36 -11.31
N ALA A 186 1.01 -2.03 -11.89
CA ALA A 186 2.19 -1.39 -12.44
C ALA A 186 1.85 -0.38 -13.54
N LEU A 187 1.02 -0.76 -14.50
CA LEU A 187 0.59 0.13 -15.60
C LEU A 187 -0.20 1.33 -15.09
N ALA A 188 -1.16 1.09 -14.17
CA ALA A 188 -1.95 2.17 -13.57
C ALA A 188 -1.07 3.21 -12.84
N MET A 189 0.00 2.76 -12.20
CA MET A 189 0.94 3.64 -11.48
C MET A 189 2.00 4.25 -12.38
N SER A 190 2.47 3.54 -13.42
CA SER A 190 3.58 3.96 -14.27
C SER A 190 3.36 5.31 -14.92
N ALA A 191 2.13 5.65 -15.31
CA ALA A 191 1.81 6.93 -15.91
C ALA A 191 2.11 8.12 -14.97
N LYS A 192 1.74 8.02 -13.70
CA LYS A 192 2.02 9.02 -12.67
C LYS A 192 3.53 9.10 -12.40
N TYR A 193 4.18 7.94 -12.23
CA TYR A 193 5.61 7.87 -11.91
C TYR A 193 6.49 8.38 -13.03
N THR A 194 6.20 8.05 -14.28
CA THR A 194 6.93 8.56 -15.46
C THR A 194 6.96 10.10 -15.47
N ARG A 195 5.82 10.73 -15.16
CA ARG A 195 5.77 12.20 -15.08
C ARG A 195 6.60 12.76 -13.92
N GLN A 196 6.59 12.07 -12.76
CA GLN A 196 7.38 12.49 -11.60
C GLN A 196 8.89 12.34 -11.87
N VAL A 197 9.31 11.21 -12.47
CA VAL A 197 10.70 11.01 -12.89
C VAL A 197 11.12 12.07 -13.89
N ARG A 198 10.29 12.33 -14.91
CA ARG A 198 10.55 13.38 -15.90
C ARG A 198 10.74 14.75 -15.24
N SER A 199 9.85 15.12 -14.33
CA SER A 199 9.90 16.40 -13.63
C SER A 199 11.18 16.54 -12.79
N ALA A 200 11.52 15.50 -12.00
CA ALA A 200 12.70 15.50 -11.17
C ALA A 200 14.00 15.57 -11.98
N VAL A 201 14.08 14.82 -13.11
CA VAL A 201 15.25 14.87 -14.00
C VAL A 201 15.38 16.22 -14.67
N LEU A 202 14.28 16.84 -15.12
CA LEU A 202 14.30 18.17 -15.72
C LEU A 202 14.73 19.24 -14.74
N GLU A 203 14.20 19.22 -13.52
CA GLU A 203 14.58 20.16 -12.47
C GLU A 203 16.08 20.11 -12.19
N GLU A 204 16.63 18.89 -12.11
CA GLU A 204 18.04 18.69 -11.85
C GLU A 204 18.94 19.08 -13.06
N LEU A 205 18.46 18.84 -14.29
CA LEU A 205 19.19 19.25 -15.52
C LEU A 205 19.32 20.77 -15.68
N HIS A 206 18.49 21.56 -15.02
CA HIS A 206 18.51 23.03 -15.04
C HIS A 206 19.32 23.66 -13.90
N GLN A 207 19.94 22.86 -13.02
CA GLN A 207 20.77 23.35 -11.93
C GLN A 207 22.09 23.96 -12.40
N ASP A 208 22.61 24.95 -11.66
CA ASP A 208 23.84 25.66 -11.99
C ASP A 208 25.07 24.76 -12.14
N TYR A 209 25.16 23.70 -11.31
CA TYR A 209 26.28 22.78 -11.40
C TYR A 209 26.30 21.99 -12.71
N VAL A 210 25.14 21.73 -13.33
CA VAL A 210 25.02 21.10 -14.65
C VAL A 210 25.52 22.05 -15.72
N THR A 211 25.14 23.32 -15.64
CA THR A 211 25.67 24.36 -16.55
C THR A 211 27.18 24.49 -16.41
N GLY A 212 27.71 24.50 -15.18
CA GLY A 212 29.15 24.51 -14.95
C GLY A 212 29.88 23.24 -15.46
N ALA A 213 29.22 22.09 -15.41
CA ALA A 213 29.78 20.84 -15.98
C ALA A 213 29.87 20.90 -17.53
N ARG A 214 28.83 21.45 -18.18
CA ARG A 214 28.82 21.70 -19.64
C ARG A 214 29.93 22.63 -20.07
N MET A 215 30.12 23.74 -19.33
CA MET A 215 31.23 24.69 -19.63
C MET A 215 32.61 24.03 -19.50
N ARG A 216 32.78 23.04 -18.67
CA ARG A 216 33.99 22.23 -18.51
C ARG A 216 34.15 21.14 -19.58
N GLY A 217 33.26 21.06 -20.57
CA GLY A 217 33.32 20.08 -21.66
C GLY A 217 32.93 18.66 -21.27
N ILE A 218 32.25 18.44 -20.15
CA ILE A 218 31.77 17.13 -19.73
C ILE A 218 30.60 16.73 -20.64
N THR A 219 30.63 15.51 -21.14
CA THR A 219 29.61 15.00 -22.08
C THR A 219 28.24 14.88 -21.41
N GLU A 220 27.15 15.16 -22.14
CA GLU A 220 25.77 15.08 -21.63
C GLU A 220 25.45 13.71 -20.99
N LYS A 221 25.98 12.62 -21.57
CA LYS A 221 25.83 11.27 -21.00
C LYS A 221 26.48 11.15 -19.62
N ALA A 222 27.69 11.70 -19.47
CA ALA A 222 28.38 11.69 -18.18
C ALA A 222 27.67 12.59 -17.15
N ILE A 223 27.19 13.74 -17.57
CA ILE A 223 26.38 14.64 -16.74
C ILE A 223 25.14 13.92 -16.22
N LEU A 224 24.37 13.29 -17.12
CA LEU A 224 23.16 12.58 -16.75
C LEU A 224 23.43 11.46 -15.73
N TRP A 225 24.36 10.53 -16.07
CA TRP A 225 24.55 9.33 -15.27
C TRP A 225 25.36 9.55 -13.98
N LYS A 226 26.32 10.48 -13.97
CA LYS A 226 27.23 10.68 -12.84
C LYS A 226 26.84 11.85 -11.94
N HIS A 227 26.04 12.80 -12.43
CA HIS A 227 25.71 14.01 -11.67
C HIS A 227 24.22 14.16 -11.45
N VAL A 228 23.38 14.01 -12.48
CA VAL A 228 21.94 14.25 -12.40
C VAL A 228 21.22 13.08 -11.69
N LEU A 229 21.37 11.86 -12.22
CA LEU A 229 20.62 10.70 -11.69
C LEU A 229 20.90 10.40 -10.22
N PRO A 230 22.14 10.49 -9.70
CA PRO A 230 22.36 10.29 -8.25
C PRO A 230 21.57 11.28 -7.39
N ASN A 231 21.44 12.54 -7.81
CA ASN A 231 20.66 13.54 -7.08
C ASN A 231 19.15 13.30 -7.19
N VAL A 232 18.67 12.84 -8.34
CA VAL A 232 17.27 12.48 -8.58
C VAL A 232 16.85 11.24 -7.77
N MET A 233 17.77 10.36 -7.40
CA MET A 233 17.45 9.14 -6.63
C MET A 233 16.76 9.43 -5.30
N LEU A 234 17.12 10.52 -4.61
CA LEU A 234 16.56 10.87 -3.31
C LEU A 234 15.04 11.10 -3.36
N PRO A 235 14.50 12.02 -4.20
CA PRO A 235 13.06 12.18 -4.34
C PRO A 235 12.38 10.91 -4.90
N LEU A 236 13.03 10.14 -5.77
CA LEU A 236 12.44 8.92 -6.32
C LEU A 236 12.26 7.84 -5.26
N VAL A 237 13.23 7.62 -4.38
CA VAL A 237 13.09 6.65 -3.27
C VAL A 237 11.95 7.04 -2.33
N THR A 238 11.76 8.33 -2.06
CA THR A 238 10.61 8.81 -1.29
C THR A 238 9.30 8.42 -1.94
N LEU A 239 9.18 8.71 -3.24
CA LEU A 239 7.99 8.38 -4.01
C LEU A 239 7.73 6.86 -4.05
N LEU A 240 8.77 6.04 -4.17
CA LEU A 240 8.66 4.58 -4.15
C LEU A 240 8.14 4.08 -2.79
N GLY A 241 8.65 4.62 -1.69
CA GLY A 241 8.18 4.26 -0.34
C GLY A 241 6.71 4.61 -0.13
N LEU A 242 6.31 5.82 -0.49
CA LEU A 242 4.90 6.24 -0.42
C LEU A 242 3.99 5.34 -1.27
N SER A 243 4.49 4.89 -2.42
CA SER A 243 3.71 4.02 -3.30
C SER A 243 3.62 2.60 -2.81
N LEU A 244 4.66 2.07 -2.22
CA LEU A 244 4.58 0.76 -1.57
C LEU A 244 3.53 0.81 -0.44
N GLY A 245 3.52 1.88 0.37
CA GLY A 245 2.49 2.08 1.38
C GLY A 245 1.07 2.13 0.80
N SER A 246 0.87 2.85 -0.31
CA SER A 246 -0.43 2.92 -0.98
C SER A 246 -0.83 1.61 -1.66
N LEU A 247 0.12 0.83 -2.18
CA LEU A 247 -0.14 -0.49 -2.74
C LEU A 247 -0.60 -1.47 -1.66
N LEU A 248 0.04 -1.50 -0.51
CA LEU A 248 -0.35 -2.42 0.58
C LEU A 248 -1.74 -2.11 1.16
N GLY A 249 -2.21 -0.86 1.10
CA GLY A 249 -3.52 -0.45 1.59
C GLY A 249 -4.62 -0.32 0.52
N GLY A 250 -4.26 -0.21 -0.77
CA GLY A 250 -5.17 0.23 -1.84
C GLY A 250 -5.37 -0.74 -3.01
N THR A 251 -4.92 -1.98 -2.91
CA THR A 251 -5.03 -2.98 -4.00
C THR A 251 -6.36 -3.74 -4.05
N ALA A 252 -7.28 -3.47 -3.13
CA ALA A 252 -8.51 -4.23 -2.91
C ALA A 252 -9.31 -4.49 -4.19
N VAL A 253 -9.50 -3.47 -5.02
CA VAL A 253 -10.31 -3.60 -6.25
C VAL A 253 -9.64 -4.56 -7.24
N VAL A 254 -8.32 -4.46 -7.42
CA VAL A 254 -7.56 -5.35 -8.29
C VAL A 254 -7.55 -6.77 -7.73
N GLU A 255 -7.35 -6.93 -6.42
CA GLU A 255 -7.42 -8.24 -5.75
C GLU A 255 -8.78 -8.91 -5.94
N ILE A 256 -9.88 -8.16 -5.86
CA ILE A 256 -11.23 -8.68 -6.09
C ILE A 256 -11.42 -9.10 -7.55
N ILE A 257 -11.02 -8.27 -8.53
CA ILE A 257 -11.15 -8.57 -9.96
C ILE A 257 -10.44 -9.86 -10.34
N TYR A 258 -9.25 -10.07 -9.79
CA TYR A 258 -8.44 -11.25 -10.09
C TYR A 258 -8.66 -12.41 -9.10
N ASN A 259 -9.61 -12.28 -8.16
CA ASN A 259 -9.84 -13.22 -7.06
C ASN A 259 -8.53 -13.58 -6.31
N TRP A 260 -7.70 -12.55 -6.08
CA TRP A 260 -6.43 -12.69 -5.38
C TRP A 260 -6.65 -12.67 -3.86
N PRO A 261 -6.15 -13.67 -3.11
CA PRO A 261 -6.43 -13.81 -1.68
C PRO A 261 -5.56 -12.86 -0.82
N GLY A 262 -5.65 -11.56 -1.08
CA GLY A 262 -4.85 -10.54 -0.43
C GLY A 262 -5.54 -9.85 0.74
N MET A 263 -4.83 -8.87 1.32
CA MET A 263 -5.31 -8.06 2.44
C MET A 263 -6.48 -7.14 2.07
N GLY A 264 -6.47 -6.58 0.86
CA GLY A 264 -7.51 -5.68 0.41
C GLY A 264 -8.83 -6.41 0.17
N SER A 265 -8.81 -7.57 -0.51
CA SER A 265 -9.99 -8.41 -0.72
C SER A 265 -10.55 -8.94 0.60
N MET A 266 -9.68 -9.33 1.51
CA MET A 266 -10.05 -9.72 2.88
C MET A 266 -10.73 -8.57 3.63
N ALA A 267 -10.16 -7.37 3.57
CA ALA A 267 -10.70 -6.20 4.27
C ALA A 267 -12.09 -5.82 3.75
N VAL A 268 -12.30 -5.82 2.43
CA VAL A 268 -13.63 -5.55 1.83
C VAL A 268 -14.64 -6.59 2.30
N LYS A 269 -14.27 -7.87 2.34
CA LYS A 269 -15.13 -8.93 2.87
C LYS A 269 -15.44 -8.72 4.36
N ALA A 270 -14.43 -8.40 5.17
CA ALA A 270 -14.61 -8.13 6.60
C ALA A 270 -15.57 -6.95 6.85
N ILE A 271 -15.43 -5.86 6.06
CA ILE A 271 -16.33 -4.70 6.14
C ILE A 271 -17.76 -5.10 5.75
N SER A 272 -17.92 -5.83 4.64
CA SER A 272 -19.23 -6.27 4.15
C SER A 272 -19.96 -7.18 5.13
N CYS A 273 -19.22 -8.06 5.84
CA CYS A 273 -19.75 -8.95 6.88
C CYS A 273 -19.73 -8.30 8.27
N ARG A 274 -19.35 -7.02 8.41
CA ARG A 274 -19.26 -6.33 9.71
C ARG A 274 -18.39 -7.07 10.73
N ASP A 275 -17.31 -7.68 10.27
CA ASP A 275 -16.35 -8.40 11.11
C ASP A 275 -15.46 -7.40 11.86
N TYR A 276 -15.97 -6.84 12.94
CA TYR A 276 -15.32 -5.76 13.67
C TYR A 276 -13.90 -6.11 14.16
N PRO A 277 -13.63 -7.29 14.77
CA PRO A 277 -12.29 -7.65 15.19
C PRO A 277 -11.29 -7.65 14.02
N LEU A 278 -11.69 -8.19 12.88
CA LEU A 278 -10.84 -8.25 11.70
C LEU A 278 -10.62 -6.86 11.07
N VAL A 279 -11.66 -6.00 11.03
CA VAL A 279 -11.54 -4.62 10.54
C VAL A 279 -10.60 -3.80 11.41
N GLN A 280 -10.77 -3.87 12.74
CA GLN A 280 -9.91 -3.17 13.70
C GLN A 280 -8.45 -3.64 13.59
N GLY A 281 -8.24 -4.96 13.53
CA GLY A 281 -6.92 -5.55 13.34
C GLY A 281 -6.27 -5.14 12.02
N TYR A 282 -7.03 -5.13 10.92
CA TYR A 282 -6.56 -4.71 9.60
C TYR A 282 -6.10 -3.26 9.58
N VAL A 283 -6.91 -2.33 10.10
CA VAL A 283 -6.56 -0.90 10.11
C VAL A 283 -5.28 -0.66 10.91
N LEU A 284 -5.16 -1.29 12.07
CA LEU A 284 -3.96 -1.18 12.89
C LEU A 284 -2.73 -1.80 12.19
N TRP A 285 -2.90 -2.95 11.54
CA TRP A 285 -1.85 -3.63 10.77
C TRP A 285 -1.31 -2.76 9.63
N ILE A 286 -2.21 -2.17 8.83
CA ILE A 286 -1.83 -1.25 7.75
C ILE A 286 -1.13 0.00 8.30
N ALA A 287 -1.59 0.54 9.43
CA ALA A 287 -0.93 1.67 10.07
C ALA A 287 0.52 1.35 10.48
N ILE A 288 0.74 0.18 11.09
CA ILE A 288 2.09 -0.30 11.46
C ILE A 288 2.94 -0.48 10.21
N LEU A 289 2.44 -1.15 9.18
CA LEU A 289 3.18 -1.34 7.92
C LEU A 289 3.56 -0.01 7.27
N TYR A 290 2.63 0.94 7.19
CA TYR A 290 2.89 2.26 6.64
C TYR A 290 3.97 3.02 7.41
N MET A 291 3.96 2.93 8.75
CA MET A 291 5.00 3.53 9.58
C MET A 291 6.36 2.85 9.40
N CYS A 292 6.38 1.52 9.27
CA CYS A 292 7.61 0.77 8.98
C CYS A 292 8.20 1.19 7.64
N ILE A 293 7.37 1.32 6.59
CA ILE A 293 7.80 1.78 5.27
C ILE A 293 8.37 3.20 5.35
N ASN A 294 7.67 4.13 6.01
CA ASN A 294 8.17 5.50 6.19
C ASN A 294 9.50 5.53 6.95
N LEU A 295 9.65 4.69 7.98
CA LEU A 295 10.92 4.57 8.70
C LEU A 295 12.05 4.05 7.79
N LEU A 296 11.77 3.06 6.95
CA LEU A 296 12.73 2.53 5.97
C LEU A 296 13.13 3.60 4.94
N VAL A 297 12.18 4.38 4.44
CA VAL A 297 12.44 5.53 3.54
C VAL A 297 13.34 6.56 4.24
N ASP A 298 13.02 6.92 5.46
CA ASP A 298 13.83 7.87 6.24
C ASP A 298 15.26 7.36 6.52
N LEU A 299 15.41 6.07 6.74
CA LEU A 299 16.73 5.45 6.90
C LEU A 299 17.52 5.47 5.59
N SER A 300 16.84 5.27 4.45
CA SER A 300 17.47 5.29 3.13
C SER A 300 18.08 6.65 2.78
N TYR A 301 17.50 7.76 3.29
CA TYR A 301 18.08 9.10 3.12
C TYR A 301 19.52 9.22 3.70
N ASN A 302 19.78 8.56 4.81
CA ASN A 302 21.12 8.58 5.40
C ASN A 302 22.19 7.85 4.56
N PHE A 303 21.74 6.94 3.67
CA PHE A 303 22.63 6.24 2.74
C PHE A 303 22.80 7.00 1.42
N LEU A 304 21.73 7.66 0.95
CA LEU A 304 21.70 8.32 -0.36
C LEU A 304 22.30 9.73 -0.31
N ASP A 305 22.18 10.45 0.80
CA ASP A 305 22.73 11.79 0.95
C ASP A 305 23.66 11.89 2.18
N PRO A 306 24.99 11.71 1.98
CA PRO A 306 25.98 11.86 3.06
C PRO A 306 26.02 13.27 3.66
N ARG A 307 25.62 14.32 2.91
CA ARG A 307 25.64 15.72 3.35
C ARG A 307 24.67 15.98 4.50
N LEU A 308 23.61 15.19 4.61
CA LEU A 308 22.69 15.22 5.74
C LEU A 308 23.31 14.74 7.07
N LYS A 309 24.51 14.12 7.02
CA LYS A 309 25.25 13.73 8.23
C LYS A 309 26.07 14.89 8.80
N GLU A 310 26.50 15.85 7.99
CA GLU A 310 27.35 16.97 8.40
C GLU A 310 26.52 18.16 8.93
N ALA A 311 25.26 18.27 8.54
CA ALA A 311 24.35 19.34 8.99
C ALA A 311 23.64 19.05 10.33
N ARG A 312 24.00 17.95 11.02
CA ARG A 312 23.42 17.49 12.29
C ARG A 312 24.47 17.28 13.36
#